data_46a32484488ae74e58392bac63aa7215
#
_entry.id   46a32484488ae74e58392bac63aa7215
#
_cell.length_a   1.000
_cell.length_b   1.000
_cell.length_c   1.000
_cell.angle_alpha   90.00
_cell.angle_beta   90.00
_cell.angle_gamma   90.00
#
_symmetry.space_group_name_H-M   'P 1'
#
loop_
_entity.id
_entity.type
_entity.pdbx_description
1 polymer ?
#
loop_
_entity_poly.entity_id
_entity_poly.type
_entity_poly.pdbx_seq_one_letter_code
_entity_poly.pdbx_strand_id
1 'polypeptide(L)'
;PGLITLEAAKTTALNHAKLTADQVTFVKQKLDRDDGRQVYEIEFYTSDYKEYDYEIDAVSGLILEVDYDAESFTPPDAAVTGTISQDKAQEIALAKVPGATAKHMTKLTLDRDDGRLIYEIEIKYNGMEYKFEINAADGTILEMEMEADD
;
A
#
# COMPACT_ATOMS: atom_id res chain seq x y z
N PRO A 1 16.57 12.14 -10.22
CA PRO A 1 15.23 12.38 -10.68
C PRO A 1 14.27 11.54 -9.94
N GLY A 2 13.36 12.22 -9.40
CA GLY A 2 12.51 11.64 -8.43
C GLY A 2 11.43 10.76 -8.99
N LEU A 3 11.09 9.80 -8.18
CA LEU A 3 9.87 9.04 -8.43
C LEU A 3 8.70 9.87 -7.93
N ILE A 4 7.53 9.65 -8.51
CA ILE A 4 6.32 10.19 -7.88
C ILE A 4 6.15 9.47 -6.55
N THR A 5 5.37 10.05 -5.65
CA THR A 5 5.14 9.42 -4.35
C THR A 5 4.09 8.33 -4.47
N LEU A 6 4.07 7.45 -3.49
CA LEU A 6 3.02 6.44 -3.40
C LEU A 6 1.65 7.11 -3.34
N GLU A 7 1.54 8.21 -2.58
CA GLU A 7 0.27 8.94 -2.52
C GLU A 7 -0.16 9.46 -3.87
N ALA A 8 0.79 9.95 -4.68
CA ALA A 8 0.47 10.43 -6.01
C ALA A 8 -0.02 9.29 -6.90
N ALA A 9 0.61 8.11 -6.79
CA ALA A 9 0.18 6.95 -7.56
C ALA A 9 -1.23 6.53 -7.16
N LYS A 10 -1.51 6.51 -5.86
CA LYS A 10 -2.85 6.17 -5.37
C LYS A 10 -3.89 7.14 -5.92
N THR A 11 -3.56 8.43 -5.88
CA THR A 11 -4.46 9.46 -6.39
C THR A 11 -4.73 9.27 -7.86
N THR A 12 -3.68 8.94 -8.64
CA THR A 12 -3.83 8.68 -10.06
C THR A 12 -4.78 7.52 -10.30
N ALA A 13 -4.61 6.42 -9.55
CA ALA A 13 -5.47 5.26 -9.71
C ALA A 13 -6.92 5.58 -9.34
N LEU A 14 -7.11 6.28 -8.23
CA LEU A 14 -8.45 6.63 -7.78
C LEU A 14 -9.15 7.55 -8.75
N ASN A 15 -8.43 8.54 -9.30
CA ASN A 15 -9.01 9.46 -10.28
C ASN A 15 -9.42 8.72 -11.53
N HIS A 16 -8.62 7.77 -11.97
CA HIS A 16 -8.97 7.00 -13.15
C HIS A 16 -10.22 6.15 -12.89
N ALA A 17 -10.32 5.57 -11.71
CA ALA A 17 -11.49 4.76 -11.34
C ALA A 17 -12.69 5.62 -11.00
N LYS A 18 -12.49 6.93 -10.81
CA LYS A 18 -13.54 7.88 -10.43
C LYS A 18 -14.10 7.55 -9.06
N LEU A 19 -13.18 7.25 -8.15
CA LEU A 19 -13.51 6.91 -6.77
C LEU A 19 -12.68 7.77 -5.83
N THR A 20 -13.12 7.83 -4.58
CA THR A 20 -12.36 8.51 -3.53
C THR A 20 -11.79 7.47 -2.58
N ALA A 21 -10.80 7.89 -1.79
CA ALA A 21 -10.12 6.96 -0.90
C ALA A 21 -11.06 6.32 0.11
N ASP A 22 -12.11 7.03 0.51
CA ASP A 22 -13.03 6.48 1.51
C ASP A 22 -14.05 5.52 0.90
N GLN A 23 -14.05 5.37 -0.42
CA GLN A 23 -14.94 4.43 -1.11
C GLN A 23 -14.27 3.09 -1.38
N VAL A 24 -12.99 2.98 -1.10
CA VAL A 24 -12.22 1.80 -1.46
C VAL A 24 -11.39 1.33 -0.27
N THR A 25 -11.00 0.06 -0.35
CA THR A 25 -10.04 -0.51 0.59
C THR A 25 -8.81 -0.92 -0.21
N PHE A 26 -7.66 -0.35 0.12
CA PHE A 26 -6.43 -0.71 -0.55
C PHE A 26 -5.89 -2.00 0.02
N VAL A 27 -5.56 -2.94 -0.85
CA VAL A 27 -4.96 -4.19 -0.42
C VAL A 27 -3.53 -4.33 -0.90
N LYS A 28 -3.09 -3.46 -1.82
CA LYS A 28 -1.71 -3.48 -2.27
C LYS A 28 -1.30 -2.08 -2.70
N GLN A 29 -0.17 -1.63 -2.20
CA GLN A 29 0.40 -0.33 -2.55
C GLN A 29 1.91 -0.51 -2.47
N LYS A 30 2.53 -0.80 -3.61
CA LYS A 30 3.89 -1.31 -3.60
C LYS A 30 4.71 -0.70 -4.73
N LEU A 31 5.93 -0.31 -4.42
CA LEU A 31 6.89 0.09 -5.43
C LEU A 31 7.65 -1.17 -5.86
N ASP A 32 7.62 -1.46 -7.14
CA ASP A 32 8.23 -2.67 -7.68
C ASP A 32 9.02 -2.33 -8.93
N ARG A 33 9.75 -3.30 -9.43
CA ARG A 33 10.49 -3.14 -10.67
C ARG A 33 9.99 -4.15 -11.68
N ASP A 34 9.62 -3.66 -12.86
CA ASP A 34 9.08 -4.49 -13.92
C ASP A 34 9.78 -4.11 -15.21
N ASP A 35 10.50 -5.06 -15.84
CA ASP A 35 11.22 -4.84 -17.09
C ASP A 35 12.18 -3.66 -16.99
N GLY A 36 12.91 -3.55 -15.86
CA GLY A 36 13.88 -2.50 -15.68
C GLY A 36 13.29 -1.15 -15.35
N ARG A 37 11.99 -1.08 -15.20
CA ARG A 37 11.26 0.15 -14.92
C ARG A 37 10.68 0.07 -13.52
N GLN A 38 10.73 1.18 -12.79
CA GLN A 38 10.10 1.22 -11.49
C GLN A 38 8.63 1.57 -11.65
N VAL A 39 7.78 0.80 -10.99
CA VAL A 39 6.33 0.96 -11.09
C VAL A 39 5.71 0.87 -9.70
N TYR A 40 4.58 1.53 -9.54
CA TYR A 40 3.75 1.31 -8.37
C TYR A 40 2.63 0.36 -8.75
N GLU A 41 2.44 -0.65 -7.93
CA GLU A 41 1.31 -1.57 -8.07
C GLU A 41 0.28 -1.18 -7.02
N ILE A 42 -0.89 -0.79 -7.49
CA ILE A 42 -1.97 -0.32 -6.62
C ILE A 42 -3.18 -1.21 -6.84
N GLU A 43 -3.62 -1.85 -5.78
CA GLU A 43 -4.80 -2.72 -5.87
C GLU A 43 -5.77 -2.33 -4.78
N PHE A 44 -7.04 -2.17 -5.14
CA PHE A 44 -8.07 -1.87 -4.17
C PHE A 44 -9.40 -2.46 -4.62
N TYR A 45 -10.32 -2.52 -3.69
CA TYR A 45 -11.67 -2.96 -4.01
C TYR A 45 -12.68 -2.01 -3.38
N THR A 46 -13.89 -2.02 -3.96
CA THR A 46 -14.98 -1.16 -3.49
C THR A 46 -15.86 -1.95 -2.52
N SER A 47 -16.80 -1.25 -1.89
CA SER A 47 -17.70 -1.89 -0.94
C SER A 47 -18.62 -2.92 -1.60
N ASP A 48 -18.82 -2.82 -2.92
CA ASP A 48 -19.59 -3.84 -3.64
C ASP A 48 -18.68 -4.85 -4.34
N TYR A 49 -17.43 -4.96 -3.86
CA TYR A 49 -16.48 -6.01 -4.24
C TYR A 49 -16.05 -5.96 -5.69
N LYS A 50 -15.84 -4.78 -6.20
CA LYS A 50 -15.20 -4.60 -7.50
C LYS A 50 -13.73 -4.35 -7.26
N GLU A 51 -12.89 -5.16 -7.88
CA GLU A 51 -11.46 -5.07 -7.69
C GLU A 51 -10.82 -4.28 -8.83
N TYR A 52 -9.90 -3.40 -8.46
CA TYR A 52 -9.13 -2.62 -9.42
C TYR A 52 -7.66 -2.85 -9.15
N ASP A 53 -6.90 -3.07 -10.21
CA ASP A 53 -5.49 -3.34 -10.13
C ASP A 53 -4.80 -2.44 -11.14
N TYR A 54 -3.87 -1.62 -10.66
CA TYR A 54 -3.18 -0.63 -11.50
C TYR A 54 -1.68 -0.82 -11.44
N GLU A 55 -1.04 -0.62 -12.58
CA GLU A 55 0.41 -0.50 -12.63
C GLU A 55 0.72 0.89 -13.15
N ILE A 56 1.46 1.67 -12.39
CA ILE A 56 1.71 3.06 -12.68
C ILE A 56 3.21 3.31 -12.72
N ASP A 57 3.70 3.90 -13.82
CA ASP A 57 5.11 4.23 -13.96
C ASP A 57 5.50 5.16 -12.83
N ALA A 58 6.48 4.75 -12.04
CA ALA A 58 6.87 5.52 -10.86
C ALA A 58 7.63 6.80 -11.20
N VAL A 59 8.12 6.91 -12.42
CA VAL A 59 8.85 8.11 -12.85
C VAL A 59 7.90 9.11 -13.48
N SER A 60 7.07 8.67 -14.42
CA SER A 60 6.21 9.57 -15.19
C SER A 60 4.81 9.73 -14.60
N GLY A 61 4.37 8.78 -13.79
CA GLY A 61 3.00 8.79 -13.29
C GLY A 61 1.98 8.28 -14.28
N LEU A 62 2.41 7.73 -15.41
CA LEU A 62 1.48 7.22 -16.41
C LEU A 62 0.96 5.86 -15.99
N ILE A 63 -0.32 5.62 -16.26
CA ILE A 63 -0.93 4.32 -16.02
C ILE A 63 -0.48 3.39 -17.13
N LEU A 64 0.20 2.31 -16.74
CA LEU A 64 0.70 1.33 -17.70
C LEU A 64 -0.27 0.18 -17.88
N GLU A 65 -1.01 -0.15 -16.84
CA GLU A 65 -1.91 -1.28 -16.90
C GLU A 65 -3.07 -1.07 -15.94
N VAL A 66 -4.26 -1.49 -16.35
CA VAL A 66 -5.46 -1.45 -15.51
C VAL A 66 -6.15 -2.79 -15.67
N ASP A 67 -6.46 -3.41 -14.55
CA ASP A 67 -7.24 -4.65 -14.55
C ASP A 67 -8.43 -4.43 -13.63
N TYR A 68 -9.61 -4.74 -14.12
CA TYR A 68 -10.83 -4.50 -13.38
C TYR A 68 -11.64 -5.79 -13.35
N ASP A 69 -11.99 -6.22 -12.15
CA ASP A 69 -12.73 -7.45 -11.97
C ASP A 69 -13.90 -7.19 -11.04
N ALA A 70 -15.10 -7.41 -11.55
CA ALA A 70 -16.29 -7.21 -10.77
C ALA A 70 -16.91 -8.54 -10.31
N GLU A 71 -16.24 -9.66 -10.61
CA GLU A 71 -16.80 -10.97 -10.34
C GLU A 71 -16.11 -11.66 -9.19
N SER A 72 -16.89 -12.27 -8.32
CA SER A 72 -16.41 -13.26 -7.37
C SER A 72 -15.25 -12.87 -6.47
N PHE A 73 -14.89 -11.62 -6.44
CA PHE A 73 -13.78 -11.22 -5.58
C PHE A 73 -14.22 -11.27 -4.12
N THR A 74 -13.47 -12.00 -3.32
CA THR A 74 -13.72 -12.03 -1.87
C THR A 74 -12.57 -11.29 -1.22
N PRO A 75 -12.82 -10.07 -0.72
CA PRO A 75 -11.75 -9.30 -0.12
C PRO A 75 -11.18 -10.03 1.10
N PRO A 76 -9.88 -9.96 1.29
CA PRO A 76 -9.30 -10.57 2.50
C PRO A 76 -9.92 -10.03 3.77
N ASP A 77 -10.32 -8.77 3.75
CA ASP A 77 -10.88 -8.15 4.92
C ASP A 77 -12.37 -8.34 5.05
N ALA A 78 -13.00 -9.03 4.11
CA ALA A 78 -14.42 -9.37 4.28
C ALA A 78 -14.62 -10.08 5.60
N ALA A 79 -13.59 -10.75 6.06
CA ALA A 79 -13.62 -11.44 7.32
C ALA A 79 -13.09 -10.60 8.45
N VAL A 80 -12.78 -9.33 8.21
CA VAL A 80 -11.98 -8.57 9.13
C VAL A 80 -12.71 -7.33 9.59
N THR A 81 -13.83 -7.53 10.23
CA THR A 81 -14.43 -6.46 10.98
C THR A 81 -13.57 -6.26 12.22
N GLY A 82 -13.21 -5.03 12.48
CA GLY A 82 -12.47 -4.72 13.68
C GLY A 82 -10.98 -4.57 13.51
N THR A 83 -10.49 -4.54 12.27
CA THR A 83 -9.08 -4.23 12.06
C THR A 83 -8.85 -2.73 12.12
N ILE A 84 -7.62 -2.36 12.41
CA ILE A 84 -7.25 -0.95 12.28
C ILE A 84 -7.25 -0.60 10.79
N SER A 85 -7.39 0.67 10.49
CA SER A 85 -7.37 1.15 9.13
C SER A 85 -5.94 1.19 8.61
N GLN A 86 -5.79 1.29 7.29
CA GLN A 86 -4.46 1.46 6.72
C GLN A 86 -3.83 2.77 7.19
N ASP A 87 -4.63 3.82 7.37
CA ASP A 87 -4.12 5.09 7.85
C ASP A 87 -3.55 4.95 9.26
N LYS A 88 -4.21 4.17 10.08
CA LYS A 88 -3.72 3.92 11.43
C LYS A 88 -2.43 3.11 11.41
N ALA A 89 -2.36 2.09 10.57
CA ALA A 89 -1.14 1.30 10.45
C ALA A 89 0.02 2.17 9.96
N GLN A 90 -0.25 3.02 8.98
CA GLN A 90 0.75 3.97 8.48
C GLN A 90 1.24 4.88 9.59
N GLU A 91 0.32 5.40 10.39
CA GLU A 91 0.66 6.29 11.50
C GLU A 91 1.57 5.58 12.51
N ILE A 92 1.25 4.33 12.81
CA ILE A 92 2.05 3.55 13.76
C ILE A 92 3.48 3.37 13.24
N ALA A 93 3.63 3.01 11.96
CA ALA A 93 4.95 2.83 11.38
C ALA A 93 5.72 4.13 11.33
N LEU A 94 5.08 5.20 10.89
CA LEU A 94 5.75 6.50 10.78
C LEU A 94 6.18 7.04 12.13
N ALA A 95 5.45 6.71 13.18
CA ALA A 95 5.83 7.15 14.52
C ALA A 95 7.17 6.57 14.95
N LYS A 96 7.60 5.47 14.33
CA LYS A 96 8.89 4.85 14.64
C LYS A 96 10.03 5.39 13.79
N VAL A 97 9.75 6.25 12.84
CA VAL A 97 10.76 6.81 11.95
C VAL A 97 10.65 8.33 12.02
N PRO A 98 11.26 8.94 13.04
CA PRO A 98 11.12 10.39 13.23
C PRO A 98 11.53 11.17 11.98
N GLY A 99 10.70 12.09 11.56
CA GLY A 99 10.96 12.90 10.38
C GLY A 99 10.37 12.37 9.10
N ALA A 100 10.03 11.08 9.06
CA ALA A 100 9.43 10.50 7.86
C ALA A 100 7.94 10.86 7.79
N THR A 101 7.46 10.95 6.56
CA THR A 101 6.05 11.22 6.31
C THR A 101 5.53 10.18 5.32
N ALA A 102 4.25 10.26 5.02
CA ALA A 102 3.62 9.29 4.10
C ALA A 102 4.32 9.22 2.75
N LYS A 103 4.94 10.32 2.32
CA LYS A 103 5.62 10.31 1.01
C LYS A 103 6.88 9.46 1.00
N HIS A 104 7.37 9.05 2.16
CA HIS A 104 8.54 8.18 2.24
C HIS A 104 8.18 6.71 2.24
N MET A 105 6.89 6.41 2.28
CA MET A 105 6.41 5.04 2.28
C MET A 105 6.47 4.46 0.88
N THR A 106 7.07 3.29 0.74
CA THR A 106 7.21 2.64 -0.56
C THR A 106 6.38 1.38 -0.70
N LYS A 107 5.82 0.91 0.41
CA LYS A 107 4.97 -0.28 0.37
C LYS A 107 3.98 -0.22 1.52
N LEU A 108 2.73 -0.54 1.21
CA LEU A 108 1.72 -0.77 2.24
C LEU A 108 0.80 -1.84 1.70
N THR A 109 0.84 -3.00 2.31
CA THR A 109 0.11 -4.18 1.84
C THR A 109 -0.64 -4.79 3.01
N LEU A 110 -1.89 -5.15 2.79
CA LEU A 110 -2.65 -5.94 3.75
C LEU A 110 -2.55 -7.38 3.30
N ASP A 111 -2.00 -8.22 4.15
CA ASP A 111 -1.72 -9.60 3.78
C ASP A 111 -2.20 -10.53 4.88
N ARG A 112 -2.28 -11.81 4.56
CA ARG A 112 -2.65 -12.81 5.54
C ARG A 112 -1.48 -13.74 5.76
N ASP A 113 -1.08 -13.88 7.01
CA ASP A 113 0.04 -14.70 7.38
C ASP A 113 -0.36 -15.54 8.61
N ASP A 114 -0.34 -16.86 8.47
CA ASP A 114 -0.70 -17.78 9.55
C ASP A 114 -2.10 -17.50 10.10
N GLY A 115 -3.05 -17.21 9.20
CA GLY A 115 -4.42 -16.96 9.61
C GLY A 115 -4.66 -15.59 10.23
N ARG A 116 -3.64 -14.76 10.26
CA ARG A 116 -3.69 -13.43 10.86
C ARG A 116 -3.53 -12.38 9.76
N LEU A 117 -4.28 -11.30 9.85
CA LEU A 117 -4.12 -10.20 8.91
C LEU A 117 -3.03 -9.26 9.39
N ILE A 118 -2.16 -8.89 8.49
CA ILE A 118 -0.96 -8.12 8.79
C ILE A 118 -0.82 -7.02 7.75
N TYR A 119 -0.50 -5.82 8.21
CA TYR A 119 -0.04 -4.77 7.32
C TYR A 119 1.47 -4.87 7.19
N GLU A 120 1.95 -4.93 5.94
CA GLU A 120 3.38 -4.87 5.67
C GLU A 120 3.67 -3.48 5.14
N ILE A 121 4.57 -2.79 5.80
CA ILE A 121 4.88 -1.41 5.47
C ILE A 121 6.38 -1.26 5.28
N GLU A 122 6.77 -0.57 4.21
CA GLU A 122 8.17 -0.24 3.98
C GLU A 122 8.31 1.26 3.82
N ILE A 123 9.29 1.82 4.48
CA ILE A 123 9.58 3.25 4.45
C ILE A 123 11.04 3.41 4.09
N LYS A 124 11.32 4.30 3.12
CA LYS A 124 12.70 4.67 2.80
C LYS A 124 12.87 6.13 3.18
N TYR A 125 13.77 6.37 4.10
CA TYR A 125 13.98 7.71 4.61
C TYR A 125 15.41 7.87 5.05
N ASN A 126 16.03 8.94 4.56
CA ASN A 126 17.36 9.36 5.04
C ASN A 126 18.41 8.26 4.86
N GLY A 127 18.36 7.54 3.74
CA GLY A 127 19.32 6.50 3.43
C GLY A 127 19.10 5.19 4.13
N MET A 128 17.98 5.05 4.83
CA MET A 128 17.64 3.83 5.53
C MET A 128 16.34 3.27 5.02
N GLU A 129 16.24 1.95 5.03
CA GLU A 129 15.00 1.28 4.72
C GLU A 129 14.45 0.64 5.99
N TYR A 130 13.17 0.86 6.24
CA TYR A 130 12.48 0.34 7.41
C TYR A 130 11.35 -0.57 6.94
N LYS A 131 11.26 -1.75 7.53
CA LYS A 131 10.19 -2.70 7.20
C LYS A 131 9.44 -3.05 8.47
N PHE A 132 8.12 -3.02 8.38
CA PHE A 132 7.26 -3.29 9.52
C PHE A 132 6.24 -4.35 9.18
N GLU A 133 5.95 -5.22 10.15
CA GLU A 133 4.75 -6.05 10.12
C GLU A 133 3.91 -5.64 11.31
N ILE A 134 2.69 -5.24 11.04
CA ILE A 134 1.79 -4.72 12.06
C ILE A 134 0.53 -5.56 12.08
N ASN A 135 0.17 -6.06 13.25
CA ASN A 135 -1.04 -6.85 13.41
C ASN A 135 -2.25 -5.96 13.09
N ALA A 136 -3.01 -6.35 12.07
CA ALA A 136 -4.14 -5.52 11.64
C ALA A 136 -5.27 -5.50 12.65
N ALA A 137 -5.32 -6.49 13.55
CA ALA A 137 -6.39 -6.55 14.53
C ALA A 137 -6.26 -5.50 15.62
N ASP A 138 -5.03 -5.18 16.03
CA ASP A 138 -4.85 -4.30 17.17
C ASP A 138 -3.73 -3.29 17.03
N GLY A 139 -3.01 -3.31 15.91
CA GLY A 139 -1.95 -2.33 15.69
C GLY A 139 -0.63 -2.67 16.34
N THR A 140 -0.48 -3.86 16.90
CA THR A 140 0.77 -4.28 17.50
C THR A 140 1.83 -4.46 16.42
N ILE A 141 3.02 -3.90 16.64
CA ILE A 141 4.14 -4.13 15.73
C ILE A 141 4.67 -5.53 16.01
N LEU A 142 4.57 -6.40 15.01
CA LEU A 142 5.02 -7.78 15.15
C LEU A 142 6.48 -7.93 14.77
N GLU A 143 6.93 -7.11 13.83
CA GLU A 143 8.31 -7.18 13.37
C GLU A 143 8.74 -5.82 12.85
N MET A 144 10.00 -5.46 13.07
CA MET A 144 10.56 -4.23 12.55
C MET A 144 12.00 -4.49 12.16
N GLU A 145 12.35 -4.14 10.93
CA GLU A 145 13.72 -4.25 10.44
C GLU A 145 14.18 -2.90 9.94
N MET A 146 15.46 -2.65 10.08
CA MET A 146 16.05 -1.42 9.62
C MET A 146 17.39 -1.75 9.01
N GLU A 147 17.63 -1.25 7.80
CA GLU A 147 18.92 -1.50 7.17
C GLU A 147 19.28 -0.32 6.27
N ALA A 148 20.56 -0.19 5.99
CA ALA A 148 21.03 0.88 5.13
C ALA A 148 20.57 0.60 3.71
N ASP A 149 20.08 1.64 3.05
CA ASP A 149 19.60 1.55 1.69
C ASP A 149 20.66 2.13 0.76
N ASP A 150 21.25 1.31 -0.08
CA ASP A 150 22.30 1.75 -0.99
C ASP A 150 21.75 2.51 -2.18
#